data_8b6aaa8a2633d50096fef08b33b0f81c
#
_entry.id   8b6aaa8a2633d50096fef08b33b0f81c
#
_cell.length_a   1.000
_cell.length_b   1.000
_cell.length_c   1.000
_cell.angle_alpha   90.00
_cell.angle_beta   90.00
_cell.angle_gamma   90.00
#
_symmetry.space_group_name_H-M   'P 1'
#
loop_
_entity.id
_entity.type
_entity.pdbx_description
1 polymer ?
#
loop_
_entity_poly.entity_id
_entity_poly.type
_entity_poly.pdbx_seq_one_letter_code
_entity_poly.pdbx_strand_id
1 'polypeptide(L)'
;MKIVIIGAGIAGCAAYLELCKHLPRSGSETYEIIIYEAYSTDLNVTAKEREQKQEENTHSSTLLVGGGLGIGANGLNVLKRLDEDLLKDVVRSGYVASTFNMKSKNGWSLVSIDATGYTSSTEQRMHMVAASRHSMWQALRSRIPDEHIINKRISEVVACPNGMNLIHFVDGSPSVEADLIIGADGVRSTAKRAIFPEAKEDPYPPNYE
;
A
#
# COMPACT_ATOMS: atom_id res chain seq x y z
N MET A 1 -3.49 22.58 -6.00
CA MET A 1 -3.01 21.89 -4.77
C MET A 1 -2.19 20.69 -5.16
N LYS A 2 -0.96 20.57 -4.65
CA LYS A 2 -0.05 19.45 -4.92
C LYS A 2 -0.05 18.48 -3.74
N ILE A 3 -0.42 17.23 -4.02
CA ILE A 3 -0.48 16.14 -3.05
C ILE A 3 0.62 15.15 -3.39
N VAL A 4 1.45 14.84 -2.43
CA VAL A 4 2.51 13.84 -2.59
C VAL A 4 2.23 12.64 -1.68
N ILE A 5 2.28 11.46 -2.28
CA ILE A 5 2.23 10.18 -1.56
C ILE A 5 3.64 9.60 -1.54
N ILE A 6 4.12 9.20 -0.37
CA ILE A 6 5.43 8.56 -0.21
C ILE A 6 5.23 7.05 -0.09
N GLY A 7 5.69 6.30 -1.09
CA GLY A 7 5.58 4.86 -1.17
C GLY A 7 4.44 4.38 -2.07
N ALA A 8 4.76 3.54 -3.05
CA ALA A 8 3.81 2.89 -3.97
C ALA A 8 3.47 1.45 -3.53
N GLY A 9 3.47 1.18 -2.24
CA GLY A 9 2.95 -0.06 -1.67
C GLY A 9 1.42 -0.14 -1.77
N ILE A 10 0.82 -1.19 -1.20
CA ILE A 10 -0.64 -1.37 -1.16
C ILE A 10 -1.35 -0.13 -0.60
N ALA A 11 -0.83 0.43 0.50
CA ALA A 11 -1.43 1.61 1.15
C ALA A 11 -1.35 2.86 0.27
N GLY A 12 -0.18 3.13 -0.34
CA GLY A 12 0.00 4.30 -1.20
C GLY A 12 -0.81 4.23 -2.49
N CYS A 13 -0.86 3.05 -3.12
CA CYS A 13 -1.70 2.84 -4.30
C CYS A 13 -3.20 3.01 -3.95
N ALA A 14 -3.65 2.46 -2.82
CA ALA A 14 -5.04 2.64 -2.38
C ALA A 14 -5.37 4.10 -2.07
N ALA A 15 -4.46 4.81 -1.38
CA ALA A 15 -4.63 6.24 -1.10
C ALA A 15 -4.74 7.08 -2.37
N TYR A 16 -3.89 6.80 -3.38
CA TYR A 16 -3.97 7.46 -4.68
C TYR A 16 -5.35 7.28 -5.33
N LEU A 17 -5.84 6.04 -5.39
CA LEU A 17 -7.14 5.73 -6.01
C LEU A 17 -8.31 6.39 -5.26
N GLU A 18 -8.29 6.41 -3.92
CA GLU A 18 -9.30 7.11 -3.12
C GLU A 18 -9.26 8.61 -3.36
N LEU A 19 -8.09 9.24 -3.40
CA LEU A 19 -7.96 10.66 -3.71
C LEU A 19 -8.52 10.98 -5.10
N CYS A 20 -8.14 10.21 -6.12
CA CYS A 20 -8.65 10.39 -7.48
C CYS A 20 -10.17 10.26 -7.57
N LYS A 21 -10.78 9.46 -6.69
CA LYS A 21 -12.22 9.25 -6.66
C LYS A 21 -12.97 10.35 -5.95
N HIS A 22 -12.42 10.91 -4.88
CA HIS A 22 -13.13 11.80 -3.96
C HIS A 22 -12.75 13.27 -4.09
N LEU A 23 -11.58 13.58 -4.67
CA LEU A 23 -11.24 14.97 -4.93
C LEU A 23 -12.11 15.56 -6.03
N PRO A 24 -12.58 16.80 -5.85
CA PRO A 24 -13.42 17.49 -6.85
C PRO A 24 -12.70 17.58 -8.19
N ARG A 25 -13.35 17.16 -9.26
CA ARG A 25 -12.83 17.28 -10.64
C ARG A 25 -13.29 18.55 -11.35
N SER A 26 -14.23 19.28 -10.75
CA SER A 26 -14.82 20.49 -11.30
C SER A 26 -14.64 21.64 -10.31
N GLY A 27 -14.03 22.73 -10.75
CA GLY A 27 -13.79 23.94 -9.96
C GLY A 27 -12.53 24.67 -10.41
N SER A 28 -12.20 25.76 -9.75
CA SER A 28 -10.97 26.52 -9.99
C SER A 28 -9.71 25.83 -9.42
N GLU A 29 -9.89 24.80 -8.62
CA GLU A 29 -8.79 24.07 -8.00
C GLU A 29 -8.39 22.86 -8.83
N THR A 30 -7.13 22.82 -9.23
CA THR A 30 -6.50 21.66 -9.87
C THR A 30 -5.71 20.89 -8.81
N TYR A 31 -5.86 19.56 -8.81
CA TYR A 31 -5.11 18.68 -7.92
C TYR A 31 -4.06 17.93 -8.73
N GLU A 32 -2.81 18.06 -8.34
CA GLU A 32 -1.70 17.26 -8.83
C GLU A 32 -1.36 16.20 -7.77
N ILE A 33 -1.51 14.91 -8.10
CA ILE A 33 -1.21 13.81 -7.17
C ILE A 33 -0.03 13.04 -7.75
N ILE A 34 1.07 12.97 -6.98
CA ILE A 34 2.29 12.27 -7.36
C ILE A 34 2.66 11.27 -6.27
N ILE A 35 3.10 10.09 -6.68
CA ILE A 35 3.66 9.08 -5.79
C ILE A 35 5.18 9.04 -5.99
N TYR A 36 5.96 9.18 -4.94
CA TYR A 36 7.39 8.88 -4.94
C TYR A 36 7.63 7.49 -4.37
N GLU A 37 8.31 6.65 -5.15
CA GLU A 37 8.64 5.28 -4.75
C GLU A 37 10.16 5.04 -4.88
N ALA A 38 10.73 4.47 -3.83
CA ALA A 38 12.17 4.21 -3.77
C ALA A 38 12.64 3.09 -4.71
N TYR A 39 11.73 2.19 -5.08
CA TYR A 39 12.00 1.01 -5.90
C TYR A 39 11.22 1.03 -7.20
N SER A 40 11.71 0.32 -8.22
CA SER A 40 10.97 0.18 -9.47
C SER A 40 9.62 -0.48 -9.27
N THR A 41 8.59 0.11 -9.87
CA THR A 41 7.21 -0.40 -9.87
C THR A 41 6.79 -0.93 -11.24
N ASP A 42 7.74 -1.26 -12.10
CA ASP A 42 7.47 -1.80 -13.43
C ASP A 42 6.72 -3.13 -13.33
N LEU A 43 5.56 -3.19 -13.98
CA LEU A 43 4.70 -4.37 -14.03
C LEU A 43 5.20 -5.44 -15.01
N ASN A 44 6.04 -5.06 -15.98
CA ASN A 44 6.51 -5.93 -17.06
C ASN A 44 7.77 -6.73 -16.69
N VAL A 45 8.29 -6.58 -15.49
CA VAL A 45 9.51 -7.26 -15.04
C VAL A 45 9.26 -8.77 -14.87
N THR A 46 10.02 -9.58 -15.56
CA THR A 46 9.96 -11.05 -15.46
C THR A 46 10.44 -11.57 -14.10
N ALA A 47 10.08 -12.81 -13.75
CA ALA A 47 10.51 -13.42 -12.49
C ALA A 47 12.04 -13.44 -12.33
N LYS A 48 12.78 -13.76 -13.41
CA LYS A 48 14.25 -13.78 -13.43
C LYS A 48 14.87 -12.39 -13.22
N GLU A 49 14.32 -11.38 -13.89
CA GLU A 49 14.78 -9.98 -13.70
C GLU A 49 14.47 -9.48 -12.29
N ARG A 50 13.38 -9.96 -11.68
CA ARG A 50 13.04 -9.66 -10.28
C ARG A 50 14.08 -10.22 -9.31
N GLU A 51 14.51 -11.47 -9.51
CA GLU A 51 15.54 -12.11 -8.69
C GLU A 51 16.87 -11.34 -8.78
N GLN A 52 17.32 -10.98 -9.99
CA GLN A 52 18.53 -10.16 -10.19
C GLN A 52 18.42 -8.79 -9.52
N LYS A 53 17.30 -8.09 -9.71
CA LYS A 53 17.06 -6.77 -9.12
C LYS A 53 16.93 -6.83 -7.58
N GLN A 54 16.55 -7.96 -7.01
CA GLN A 54 16.57 -8.19 -5.58
C GLN A 54 17.99 -8.28 -5.03
N GLU A 55 18.90 -8.98 -5.72
CA GLU A 55 20.33 -9.05 -5.37
C GLU A 55 20.98 -7.66 -5.42
N GLU A 56 20.58 -6.82 -6.38
CA GLU A 56 21.04 -5.43 -6.51
C GLU A 56 20.38 -4.43 -5.55
N ASN A 57 19.50 -4.88 -4.63
CA ASN A 57 18.68 -3.99 -3.77
C ASN A 57 17.85 -2.93 -4.52
N THR A 58 17.56 -3.15 -5.80
CA THR A 58 16.78 -2.22 -6.63
C THR A 58 15.27 -2.43 -6.54
N HIS A 59 14.84 -3.51 -5.88
CA HIS A 59 13.43 -3.80 -5.60
C HIS A 59 13.18 -4.03 -4.11
N SER A 60 12.00 -3.61 -3.64
CA SER A 60 11.53 -4.00 -2.32
C SER A 60 11.33 -5.52 -2.25
N SER A 61 12.00 -6.18 -1.34
CA SER A 61 11.81 -7.62 -1.08
C SER A 61 10.34 -7.96 -0.78
N THR A 62 9.59 -7.01 -0.23
CA THR A 62 8.15 -7.14 0.08
C THR A 62 7.27 -7.22 -1.16
N LEU A 63 7.70 -6.69 -2.30
CA LEU A 63 6.95 -6.78 -3.56
C LEU A 63 7.29 -8.06 -4.33
N LEU A 64 8.49 -8.59 -4.15
CA LEU A 64 9.01 -9.74 -4.91
C LEU A 64 8.80 -11.07 -4.19
N VAL A 65 9.06 -11.12 -2.89
CA VAL A 65 8.88 -12.31 -2.04
C VAL A 65 7.61 -12.12 -1.24
N GLY A 66 6.49 -12.15 -1.94
CA GLY A 66 5.21 -11.90 -1.32
C GLY A 66 4.79 -13.00 -0.37
N GLY A 67 4.67 -12.66 0.91
CA GLY A 67 3.84 -13.43 1.83
C GLY A 67 2.39 -13.47 1.33
N GLY A 68 1.61 -14.43 1.83
CA GLY A 68 0.17 -14.45 1.64
C GLY A 68 -0.51 -13.36 2.48
N LEU A 69 -1.60 -12.84 1.99
CA LEU A 69 -2.51 -11.94 2.70
C LEU A 69 -3.86 -12.62 2.85
N GLY A 70 -4.40 -12.60 4.07
CA GLY A 70 -5.80 -12.90 4.30
C GLY A 70 -6.62 -11.60 4.28
N ILE A 71 -7.48 -11.45 3.30
CA ILE A 71 -8.31 -10.26 3.12
C ILE A 71 -9.71 -10.60 3.61
N GLY A 72 -10.08 -10.08 4.76
CA GLY A 72 -11.42 -10.27 5.34
C GLY A 72 -12.46 -9.33 4.72
N ALA A 73 -13.71 -9.45 5.17
CA ALA A 73 -14.85 -8.70 4.65
C ALA A 73 -14.64 -7.17 4.67
N ASN A 74 -14.00 -6.63 5.70
CA ASN A 74 -13.67 -5.20 5.79
C ASN A 74 -12.74 -4.76 4.64
N GLY A 75 -11.65 -5.49 4.38
CA GLY A 75 -10.72 -5.21 3.29
C GLY A 75 -11.36 -5.39 1.92
N LEU A 76 -12.16 -6.45 1.72
CA LEU A 76 -12.89 -6.67 0.46
C LEU A 76 -13.90 -5.55 0.19
N ASN A 77 -14.55 -5.02 1.24
CA ASN A 77 -15.44 -3.86 1.10
C ASN A 77 -14.69 -2.58 0.70
N VAL A 78 -13.48 -2.38 1.22
CA VAL A 78 -12.64 -1.25 0.77
C VAL A 78 -12.31 -1.40 -0.71
N LEU A 79 -11.85 -2.58 -1.14
CA LEU A 79 -11.56 -2.84 -2.56
C LEU A 79 -12.80 -2.63 -3.44
N LYS A 80 -13.97 -3.11 -3.02
CA LYS A 80 -15.23 -2.90 -3.73
C LYS A 80 -15.59 -1.41 -3.86
N ARG A 81 -15.38 -0.63 -2.81
CA ARG A 81 -15.64 0.82 -2.84
C ARG A 81 -14.64 1.57 -3.71
N LEU A 82 -13.39 1.13 -3.75
CA LEU A 82 -12.39 1.69 -4.66
C LEU A 82 -12.81 1.46 -6.11
N ASP A 83 -13.01 0.20 -6.48
CA ASP A 83 -13.38 -0.24 -7.82
C ASP A 83 -13.89 -1.68 -7.77
N GLU A 84 -15.07 -1.95 -8.36
CA GLU A 84 -15.64 -3.30 -8.38
C GLU A 84 -14.80 -4.30 -9.20
N ASP A 85 -14.15 -3.83 -10.26
CA ASP A 85 -13.29 -4.68 -11.08
C ASP A 85 -11.96 -4.98 -10.37
N LEU A 86 -11.46 -4.06 -9.54
CA LEU A 86 -10.34 -4.33 -8.64
C LEU A 86 -10.67 -5.49 -7.68
N LEU A 87 -11.85 -5.47 -7.06
CA LEU A 87 -12.28 -6.58 -6.21
C LEU A 87 -12.30 -7.90 -6.98
N LYS A 88 -12.87 -7.92 -8.19
CA LYS A 88 -12.93 -9.12 -9.05
C LYS A 88 -11.53 -9.64 -9.39
N ASP A 89 -10.58 -8.76 -9.72
CA ASP A 89 -9.21 -9.13 -10.04
C ASP A 89 -8.49 -9.75 -8.83
N VAL A 90 -8.65 -9.16 -7.65
CA VAL A 90 -8.08 -9.70 -6.41
C VAL A 90 -8.69 -11.06 -6.06
N VAL A 91 -10.00 -11.22 -6.20
CA VAL A 91 -10.69 -12.51 -5.96
C VAL A 91 -10.24 -13.57 -6.97
N ARG A 92 -10.09 -13.23 -8.25
CA ARG A 92 -9.62 -14.16 -9.29
C ARG A 92 -8.17 -14.60 -9.08
N SER A 93 -7.32 -13.72 -8.58
CA SER A 93 -5.91 -14.03 -8.32
C SER A 93 -5.66 -14.73 -6.99
N GLY A 94 -6.70 -14.86 -6.15
CA GLY A 94 -6.64 -15.42 -4.82
C GLY A 94 -7.42 -16.72 -4.67
N TYR A 95 -7.41 -17.23 -3.44
CA TYR A 95 -8.20 -18.38 -3.01
C TYR A 95 -9.29 -17.93 -2.05
N VAL A 96 -10.55 -18.25 -2.35
CA VAL A 96 -11.68 -17.94 -1.48
C VAL A 96 -11.75 -18.96 -0.37
N ALA A 97 -11.48 -18.52 0.87
CA ALA A 97 -11.53 -19.35 2.06
C ALA A 97 -12.86 -19.17 2.80
N SER A 98 -13.61 -20.25 2.99
CA SER A 98 -14.86 -20.25 3.76
C SER A 98 -14.66 -20.71 5.18
N THR A 99 -13.57 -21.44 5.46
CA THR A 99 -13.36 -22.11 6.74
C THR A 99 -11.89 -22.15 7.12
N PHE A 100 -11.59 -21.92 8.39
CA PHE A 100 -10.29 -22.18 9.00
C PHE A 100 -10.35 -23.43 9.86
N ASN A 101 -9.57 -24.43 9.51
CA ASN A 101 -9.44 -25.66 10.29
C ASN A 101 -8.13 -25.63 11.08
N MET A 102 -8.21 -25.44 12.38
CA MET A 102 -7.07 -25.52 13.27
C MET A 102 -6.84 -26.97 13.71
N LYS A 103 -5.60 -27.42 13.59
CA LYS A 103 -5.19 -28.76 13.97
C LYS A 103 -4.02 -28.72 14.93
N SER A 104 -3.93 -29.73 15.82
CA SER A 104 -2.75 -29.95 16.64
C SER A 104 -1.55 -30.36 15.77
N LYS A 105 -0.34 -30.33 16.34
CA LYS A 105 0.88 -30.81 15.66
C LYS A 105 0.77 -32.27 15.18
N ASN A 106 -0.10 -33.07 15.76
CA ASN A 106 -0.32 -34.47 15.42
C ASN A 106 -1.50 -34.68 14.45
N GLY A 107 -2.06 -33.57 13.87
CA GLY A 107 -3.14 -33.62 12.91
C GLY A 107 -4.55 -33.69 13.50
N TRP A 108 -4.71 -33.73 14.81
CA TRP A 108 -6.04 -33.73 15.47
C TRP A 108 -6.75 -32.42 15.22
N SER A 109 -8.02 -32.50 14.82
CA SER A 109 -8.85 -31.31 14.64
C SER A 109 -9.15 -30.70 16.00
N LEU A 110 -8.81 -29.41 16.17
CA LEU A 110 -9.07 -28.64 17.37
C LEU A 110 -10.35 -27.83 17.26
N VAL A 111 -10.45 -27.08 16.15
CA VAL A 111 -11.60 -26.20 15.87
C VAL A 111 -11.71 -25.94 14.37
N SER A 112 -12.94 -25.76 13.92
CA SER A 112 -13.28 -25.26 12.59
C SER A 112 -14.01 -23.92 12.75
N ILE A 113 -13.48 -22.86 12.17
CA ILE A 113 -13.99 -21.50 12.28
C ILE A 113 -14.52 -21.08 10.92
N ASP A 114 -15.73 -20.55 10.88
CA ASP A 114 -16.28 -19.92 9.67
C ASP A 114 -15.47 -18.63 9.37
N ALA A 115 -14.89 -18.56 8.17
CA ALA A 115 -14.09 -17.43 7.70
C ALA A 115 -14.94 -16.36 7.01
N THR A 116 -16.27 -16.51 7.01
CA THR A 116 -17.17 -15.51 6.41
C THR A 116 -17.43 -14.38 7.38
N GLY A 117 -17.32 -13.14 6.90
CA GLY A 117 -17.68 -11.92 7.62
C GLY A 117 -18.98 -11.33 7.09
N TYR A 118 -19.64 -10.52 7.91
CA TYR A 118 -20.80 -9.73 7.51
C TYR A 118 -20.36 -8.35 7.05
N THR A 119 -21.02 -7.82 6.02
CA THR A 119 -20.89 -6.41 5.67
C THR A 119 -21.92 -5.61 6.44
N SER A 120 -21.54 -4.48 7.02
CA SER A 120 -22.43 -3.65 7.84
C SER A 120 -23.59 -2.99 7.08
N SER A 121 -23.56 -2.99 5.74
CA SER A 121 -24.54 -2.31 4.89
C SER A 121 -25.51 -3.24 4.15
N THR A 122 -25.20 -4.52 4.09
CA THR A 122 -26.04 -5.53 3.45
C THR A 122 -25.81 -6.83 4.21
N GLU A 123 -26.84 -7.61 4.48
CA GLU A 123 -26.73 -8.94 5.08
C GLU A 123 -25.91 -9.95 4.23
N GLN A 124 -25.14 -9.44 3.29
CA GLN A 124 -24.35 -10.23 2.36
C GLN A 124 -23.09 -10.75 3.06
N ARG A 125 -23.00 -12.05 3.19
CA ARG A 125 -21.79 -12.72 3.67
C ARG A 125 -20.67 -12.58 2.65
N MET A 126 -19.51 -12.12 3.09
CA MET A 126 -18.30 -12.11 2.27
C MET A 126 -17.31 -13.11 2.82
N HIS A 127 -16.84 -13.99 1.96
CA HIS A 127 -15.78 -14.94 2.28
C HIS A 127 -14.44 -14.19 2.39
N MET A 128 -13.52 -14.74 3.17
CA MET A 128 -12.14 -14.28 3.17
C MET A 128 -11.44 -14.71 1.87
N VAL A 129 -10.58 -13.85 1.36
CA VAL A 129 -9.73 -14.16 0.20
C VAL A 129 -8.28 -14.24 0.66
N ALA A 130 -7.64 -15.38 0.45
CA ALA A 130 -6.20 -15.54 0.59
C ALA A 130 -5.55 -15.22 -0.76
N ALA A 131 -4.77 -14.17 -0.85
CA ALA A 131 -4.08 -13.74 -2.05
C ALA A 131 -2.59 -13.53 -1.80
N SER A 132 -1.77 -13.57 -2.85
CA SER A 132 -0.39 -13.14 -2.71
C SER A 132 -0.37 -11.61 -2.54
N ARG A 133 0.54 -11.12 -1.70
CA ARG A 133 0.74 -9.68 -1.53
C ARG A 133 1.08 -9.00 -2.86
N HIS A 134 1.86 -9.69 -3.70
CA HIS A 134 2.23 -9.19 -5.02
C HIS A 134 1.01 -9.04 -5.95
N SER A 135 0.14 -10.05 -6.03
CA SER A 135 -1.07 -9.99 -6.89
C SER A 135 -2.00 -8.86 -6.47
N MET A 136 -2.18 -8.66 -5.17
CA MET A 136 -2.98 -7.55 -4.67
C MET A 136 -2.35 -6.19 -5.01
N TRP A 137 -1.04 -6.06 -4.81
CA TRP A 137 -0.30 -4.86 -5.19
C TRP A 137 -0.39 -4.59 -6.69
N GLN A 138 -0.18 -5.60 -7.53
CA GLN A 138 -0.25 -5.50 -8.98
C GLN A 138 -1.62 -5.03 -9.45
N ALA A 139 -2.70 -5.57 -8.85
CA ALA A 139 -4.06 -5.16 -9.16
C ALA A 139 -4.33 -3.67 -8.84
N LEU A 140 -3.78 -3.16 -7.74
CA LEU A 140 -3.86 -1.73 -7.39
C LEU A 140 -2.97 -0.87 -8.31
N ARG A 141 -1.70 -1.27 -8.47
CA ARG A 141 -0.70 -0.52 -9.23
C ARG A 141 -1.08 -0.35 -10.71
N SER A 142 -1.66 -1.38 -11.33
CA SER A 142 -2.09 -1.34 -12.74
C SER A 142 -3.18 -0.30 -13.04
N ARG A 143 -3.79 0.26 -12.02
CA ARG A 143 -4.83 1.31 -12.14
C ARG A 143 -4.27 2.73 -12.01
N ILE A 144 -2.97 2.86 -11.79
CA ILE A 144 -2.29 4.15 -11.61
C ILE A 144 -1.45 4.40 -12.86
N PRO A 145 -1.64 5.52 -13.57
CA PRO A 145 -0.81 5.90 -14.70
C PRO A 145 0.68 6.00 -14.31
N ASP A 146 1.57 5.55 -15.19
CA ASP A 146 3.01 5.49 -14.90
C ASP A 146 3.60 6.87 -14.66
N GLU A 147 3.08 7.91 -15.34
CA GLU A 147 3.49 9.30 -15.17
C GLU A 147 3.23 9.88 -13.77
N HIS A 148 2.35 9.25 -12.99
CA HIS A 148 2.04 9.67 -11.62
C HIS A 148 2.92 8.98 -10.57
N ILE A 149 3.78 8.03 -10.98
CA ILE A 149 4.73 7.37 -10.09
C ILE A 149 6.15 7.72 -10.51
N ILE A 150 6.83 8.42 -9.63
CA ILE A 150 8.22 8.82 -9.85
C ILE A 150 9.12 7.90 -9.02
N ASN A 151 10.02 7.18 -9.71
CA ASN A 151 10.98 6.32 -9.03
C ASN A 151 12.10 7.18 -8.45
N LYS A 152 11.92 7.57 -7.19
CA LYS A 152 12.84 8.42 -6.45
C LYS A 152 12.79 8.15 -4.96
N ARG A 153 13.95 7.99 -4.34
CA ARG A 153 14.06 7.74 -2.91
C ARG A 153 14.11 9.06 -2.14
N ILE A 154 13.17 9.24 -1.22
CA ILE A 154 13.12 10.37 -0.31
C ILE A 154 14.09 10.14 0.84
N SER A 155 14.90 11.16 1.16
CA SER A 155 15.80 11.18 2.31
C SER A 155 15.15 11.79 3.55
N GLU A 156 14.38 12.86 3.34
CA GLU A 156 13.80 13.64 4.43
C GLU A 156 12.49 14.30 3.99
N VAL A 157 11.61 14.47 4.95
CA VAL A 157 10.41 15.30 4.86
C VAL A 157 10.47 16.36 5.94
N VAL A 158 10.30 17.61 5.55
CA VAL A 158 10.21 18.75 6.49
C VAL A 158 8.75 19.22 6.52
N ALA A 159 8.09 19.01 7.64
CA ALA A 159 6.73 19.49 7.86
C ALA A 159 6.76 20.99 8.21
N CYS A 160 6.05 21.80 7.44
CA CYS A 160 5.94 23.24 7.61
C CYS A 160 4.49 23.62 7.97
N PRO A 161 4.15 23.84 9.25
CA PRO A 161 2.76 24.11 9.67
C PRO A 161 2.13 25.34 9.03
N ASN A 162 2.95 26.32 8.65
CA ASN A 162 2.50 27.61 8.09
C ASN A 162 2.98 27.83 6.65
N GLY A 163 3.33 26.77 5.92
CA GLY A 163 3.87 26.87 4.57
C GLY A 163 3.78 25.56 3.80
N MET A 164 4.50 25.51 2.69
CA MET A 164 4.60 24.29 1.89
C MET A 164 5.54 23.29 2.59
N ASN A 165 5.13 22.04 2.66
CA ASN A 165 6.01 20.96 3.12
C ASN A 165 7.10 20.70 2.11
N LEU A 166 8.29 20.32 2.57
CA LEU A 166 9.46 20.12 1.72
C LEU A 166 9.88 18.65 1.71
N ILE A 167 10.26 18.17 0.54
CA ILE A 167 10.71 16.79 0.32
C ILE A 167 12.12 16.83 -0.25
N HIS A 168 13.06 16.18 0.43
CA HIS A 168 14.44 16.02 -0.01
C HIS A 168 14.68 14.60 -0.53
N PHE A 169 15.56 14.47 -1.52
CA PHE A 169 15.87 13.19 -2.16
C PHE A 169 17.29 12.72 -1.85
N VAL A 170 17.48 11.40 -1.84
CA VAL A 170 18.79 10.77 -1.58
C VAL A 170 19.80 11.08 -2.69
N ASP A 171 19.33 11.25 -3.92
CA ASP A 171 20.17 11.53 -5.10
C ASP A 171 20.66 12.99 -5.20
N GLY A 172 20.33 13.84 -4.22
CA GLY A 172 20.70 15.25 -4.21
C GLY A 172 19.97 16.12 -5.23
N SER A 173 18.96 15.59 -5.90
CA SER A 173 18.13 16.38 -6.83
C SER A 173 17.35 17.47 -6.09
N PRO A 174 16.90 18.53 -6.79
CA PRO A 174 16.17 19.64 -6.18
C PRO A 174 14.99 19.17 -5.35
N SER A 175 14.81 19.79 -4.20
CA SER A 175 13.70 19.54 -3.30
C SER A 175 12.37 19.87 -3.93
N VAL A 176 11.32 19.20 -3.52
CA VAL A 176 9.96 19.39 -4.02
C VAL A 176 9.08 19.92 -2.89
N GLU A 177 8.31 20.96 -3.19
CA GLU A 177 7.27 21.48 -2.32
C GLU A 177 5.96 20.77 -2.55
N ALA A 178 5.19 20.55 -1.47
CA ALA A 178 3.87 19.95 -1.50
C ALA A 178 2.93 20.59 -0.48
N ASP A 179 1.67 20.79 -0.86
CA ASP A 179 0.62 21.25 0.05
C ASP A 179 0.27 20.18 1.09
N LEU A 180 0.21 18.92 0.65
CA LEU A 180 -0.10 17.76 1.48
C LEU A 180 0.86 16.62 1.19
N ILE A 181 1.37 15.99 2.26
CA ILE A 181 2.18 14.77 2.16
C ILE A 181 1.46 13.64 2.89
N ILE A 182 1.30 12.51 2.20
CA ILE A 182 0.73 11.27 2.75
C ILE A 182 1.84 10.23 2.85
N GLY A 183 2.20 9.85 4.08
CA GLY A 183 3.19 8.81 4.34
C GLY A 183 2.59 7.41 4.18
N ALA A 184 3.08 6.64 3.22
CA ALA A 184 2.77 5.24 2.97
C ALA A 184 4.05 4.40 2.80
N ASP A 185 5.16 4.90 3.35
CA ASP A 185 6.54 4.42 3.20
C ASP A 185 6.94 3.33 4.23
N GLY A 186 5.96 2.78 4.94
CA GLY A 186 6.08 1.57 5.72
C GLY A 186 6.79 1.75 7.07
N VAL A 187 7.46 0.69 7.54
CA VAL A 187 7.98 0.60 8.91
C VAL A 187 9.07 1.64 9.19
N ARG A 188 9.95 1.93 8.22
CA ARG A 188 11.02 2.92 8.34
C ARG A 188 10.64 4.27 7.76
N SER A 189 9.40 4.69 8.00
CA SER A 189 8.79 5.87 7.40
C SER A 189 9.57 7.16 7.67
N THR A 190 9.91 7.87 6.58
CA THR A 190 10.46 9.23 6.63
C THR A 190 9.38 10.25 6.98
N ALA A 191 8.15 10.04 6.49
CA ALA A 191 7.00 10.87 6.84
C ALA A 191 6.68 10.82 8.33
N LYS A 192 6.75 9.63 8.95
CA LYS A 192 6.56 9.47 10.40
C LYS A 192 7.56 10.28 11.21
N ARG A 193 8.85 10.30 10.79
CA ARG A 193 9.88 11.11 11.47
C ARG A 193 9.59 12.61 11.39
N ALA A 194 9.00 13.09 10.30
CA ALA A 194 8.61 14.49 10.16
C ALA A 194 7.46 14.88 11.10
N ILE A 195 6.54 13.94 11.41
CA ILE A 195 5.42 14.16 12.33
C ILE A 195 5.89 14.10 13.81
N PHE A 196 6.88 13.24 14.09
CA PHE A 196 7.39 12.99 15.45
C PHE A 196 8.90 13.25 15.53
N PRO A 197 9.38 14.50 15.35
CA PRO A 197 10.80 14.81 15.29
C PRO A 197 11.52 14.56 16.63
N GLU A 198 10.81 14.64 17.75
CA GLU A 198 11.36 14.41 19.09
C GLU A 198 11.49 12.91 19.44
N ALA A 199 10.87 12.04 18.68
CA ALA A 199 10.95 10.60 18.89
C ALA A 199 12.33 10.09 18.44
N LYS A 200 13.27 9.99 19.38
CA LYS A 200 14.62 9.41 19.13
C LYS A 200 14.55 7.93 18.73
N GLU A 201 13.47 7.26 19.08
CA GLU A 201 13.22 5.85 18.81
C GLU A 201 11.84 5.67 18.18
N ASP A 202 11.63 4.54 17.51
CA ASP A 202 10.31 4.15 17.01
C ASP A 202 9.30 4.20 18.19
N PRO A 203 8.13 4.87 18.06
CA PRO A 203 7.12 4.90 19.12
C PRO A 203 6.57 3.51 19.49
N TYR A 204 6.91 2.48 18.72
CA TYR A 204 6.76 1.09 19.14
C TYR A 204 8.09 0.60 19.70
N PRO A 205 8.30 0.62 21.03
CA PRO A 205 9.54 0.13 21.61
C PRO A 205 9.74 -1.35 21.25
N PRO A 206 11.00 -1.80 21.06
CA PRO A 206 11.32 -3.16 20.63
C PRO A 206 10.87 -4.27 21.60
N ASN A 207 10.21 -3.94 22.70
CA ASN A 207 9.78 -4.85 23.77
C ASN A 207 8.32 -5.28 23.65
N TYR A 208 7.66 -5.07 22.51
CA TYR A 208 6.42 -5.78 22.17
C TYR A 208 6.77 -7.05 21.39
N GLU A 209 7.41 -7.99 22.08
CA GLU A 209 7.46 -9.40 21.69
C GLU A 209 6.20 -10.15 22.16
#